data_dd1228ebe284f3497f13700c293dba4e
#
_entry.id   dd1228ebe284f3497f13700c293dba4e
#
_cell.length_a   1.000
_cell.length_b   1.000
_cell.length_c   1.000
_cell.angle_alpha   90.00
_cell.angle_beta   90.00
_cell.angle_gamma   90.00
#
_symmetry.space_group_name_H-M   'P 1'
#
loop_
_entity.id
_entity.type
_entity.pdbx_description
1 polymer ?
#
loop_
_entity_poly.entity_id
_entity_poly.type
_entity_poly.pdbx_seq_one_letter_code
_entity_poly.pdbx_strand_id
1 'polypeptide(L)'
;AANVVAGLKKLEVIDEIVLIAGPGQTDKSVFTELEDQATRTGDRFALLDPPAKVADLANLKKGGANRPPDSPYAAFYYPRVQVAGRLADDPDRSYITPVGHIAGTYARVDAARGVHKAPANEKLMGVLGVEHALTDADQNTLNVDGVNLLRVKSGQVVVWGARTLLASDAADKTFLYVNVRRLVNYVEESLQEGLGFAVFEPNSLALRQTITRSVRGF
;
A
#
# COMPACT_ATOMS: atom_id res chain seq x y z
N ALA A 1 3.44 18.61 8.18
CA ALA A 1 2.45 17.57 8.50
C ALA A 1 1.01 18.12 8.48
N ALA A 2 0.64 19.14 9.28
CA ALA A 2 -0.75 19.64 9.39
C ALA A 2 -1.44 19.95 8.06
N ASN A 3 -0.78 20.66 7.15
CA ASN A 3 -1.33 20.98 5.83
C ASN A 3 -1.54 19.74 4.95
N VAL A 4 -0.68 18.73 5.10
CA VAL A 4 -0.82 17.44 4.38
C VAL A 4 -2.03 16.68 4.91
N VAL A 5 -2.17 16.57 6.22
CA VAL A 5 -3.34 15.96 6.87
C VAL A 5 -4.65 16.65 6.44
N ALA A 6 -4.66 17.98 6.41
CA ALA A 6 -5.83 18.73 5.94
C ALA A 6 -6.13 18.50 4.44
N GLY A 7 -5.09 18.28 3.63
CA GLY A 7 -5.22 17.90 2.22
C GLY A 7 -5.80 16.48 2.06
N LEU A 8 -5.27 15.52 2.80
CA LEU A 8 -5.74 14.13 2.78
C LEU A 8 -7.23 14.01 3.11
N LYS A 9 -7.70 14.73 4.14
CA LYS A 9 -9.13 14.75 4.51
C LYS A 9 -10.06 15.19 3.38
N LYS A 10 -9.59 16.04 2.48
CA LYS A 10 -10.38 16.46 1.29
C LYS A 10 -10.54 15.36 0.25
N LEU A 11 -9.67 14.35 0.27
CA LEU A 11 -9.76 13.21 -0.64
C LEU A 11 -10.81 12.19 -0.21
N GLU A 12 -11.27 12.26 1.04
CA GLU A 12 -12.21 11.27 1.61
C GLU A 12 -13.56 11.24 0.88
N VAL A 13 -13.99 12.38 0.31
CA VAL A 13 -15.26 12.50 -0.43
C VAL A 13 -15.19 12.04 -1.89
N ILE A 14 -14.06 11.52 -2.33
CA ILE A 14 -13.83 11.07 -3.70
C ILE A 14 -13.81 9.55 -3.72
N ASP A 15 -14.89 8.93 -4.20
CA ASP A 15 -15.08 7.47 -4.16
C ASP A 15 -14.11 6.70 -5.07
N GLU A 16 -13.66 7.27 -6.19
CA GLU A 16 -12.81 6.60 -7.16
C GLU A 16 -11.36 6.36 -6.68
N ILE A 17 -11.01 6.83 -5.48
CA ILE A 17 -9.64 6.71 -4.95
C ILE A 17 -9.46 5.35 -4.27
N VAL A 18 -8.73 4.44 -4.91
CA VAL A 18 -8.39 3.11 -4.38
C VAL A 18 -7.01 3.03 -3.72
N LEU A 19 -6.12 3.99 -3.98
CA LEU A 19 -4.78 4.08 -3.37
C LEU A 19 -4.54 5.49 -2.85
N ILE A 20 -4.06 5.61 -1.62
CA ILE A 20 -3.67 6.88 -1.00
C ILE A 20 -2.23 6.83 -0.51
N ALA A 21 -1.53 7.95 -0.63
CA ALA A 21 -0.15 8.06 -0.20
C ALA A 21 0.21 9.52 0.16
N GLY A 22 1.22 9.67 1.01
CA GLY A 22 1.85 10.96 1.30
C GLY A 22 3.32 10.93 0.88
N PRO A 23 3.65 11.12 -0.44
CA PRO A 23 5.02 11.00 -0.90
C PRO A 23 5.98 11.92 -0.15
N GLY A 24 7.05 11.33 0.40
CA GLY A 24 8.05 12.06 1.20
C GLY A 24 7.63 12.39 2.63
N GLN A 25 6.44 12.00 3.05
CA GLN A 25 5.96 12.23 4.41
C GLN A 25 6.27 10.99 5.28
N THR A 26 6.97 11.23 6.39
CA THR A 26 7.32 10.19 7.37
C THR A 26 6.86 10.55 8.78
N ASP A 27 6.03 11.59 8.88
CA ASP A 27 5.45 12.03 10.14
C ASP A 27 4.33 11.08 10.57
N LYS A 28 4.32 10.71 11.85
CA LYS A 28 3.32 9.80 12.41
C LYS A 28 1.88 10.29 12.24
N SER A 29 1.66 11.60 12.30
CA SER A 29 0.32 12.16 12.11
C SER A 29 -0.20 11.97 10.69
N VAL A 30 0.70 11.98 9.68
CA VAL A 30 0.34 11.70 8.29
C VAL A 30 0.06 10.21 8.10
N PHE A 31 0.87 9.33 8.70
CA PHE A 31 0.62 7.89 8.67
C PHE A 31 -0.73 7.54 9.29
N THR A 32 -1.00 8.07 10.48
CA THR A 32 -2.28 7.87 11.17
C THR A 32 -3.46 8.34 10.30
N GLU A 33 -3.38 9.53 9.68
CA GLU A 33 -4.47 10.00 8.81
C GLU A 33 -4.69 9.12 7.59
N LEU A 34 -3.60 8.65 6.95
CA LEU A 34 -3.69 7.74 5.80
C LEU A 34 -4.35 6.40 6.19
N GLU A 35 -3.95 5.84 7.32
CA GLU A 35 -4.49 4.58 7.84
C GLU A 35 -5.93 4.72 8.31
N ASP A 36 -6.23 5.78 9.06
CA ASP A 36 -7.58 6.08 9.55
C ASP A 36 -8.56 6.33 8.39
N GLN A 37 -8.13 7.08 7.36
CA GLN A 37 -8.94 7.30 6.18
C GLN A 37 -9.23 5.98 5.47
N ALA A 38 -8.21 5.17 5.19
CA ALA A 38 -8.37 3.88 4.53
C ALA A 38 -9.28 2.92 5.34
N THR A 39 -9.21 2.99 6.68
CA THR A 39 -10.05 2.19 7.58
C THR A 39 -11.51 2.67 7.59
N ARG A 40 -11.73 4.00 7.60
CA ARG A 40 -13.10 4.58 7.63
C ARG A 40 -13.85 4.35 6.32
N THR A 41 -13.15 4.53 5.19
CA THR A 41 -13.77 4.36 3.88
C THR A 41 -13.92 2.89 3.48
N GLY A 42 -12.94 2.03 3.86
CA GLY A 42 -12.97 0.60 3.57
C GLY A 42 -12.60 0.24 2.12
N ASP A 43 -12.60 1.19 1.21
CA ASP A 43 -12.42 1.07 -0.24
C ASP A 43 -10.97 1.23 -0.69
N ARG A 44 -10.17 2.00 0.05
CA ARG A 44 -8.81 2.41 -0.34
C ARG A 44 -7.72 1.72 0.49
N PHE A 45 -6.50 1.81 -0.03
CA PHE A 45 -5.32 1.21 0.57
C PHE A 45 -4.18 2.21 0.66
N ALA A 46 -3.55 2.34 1.84
CA ALA A 46 -2.50 3.32 2.10
C ALA A 46 -1.10 2.77 1.77
N LEU A 47 -0.29 3.59 1.09
CA LEU A 47 1.12 3.30 0.83
C LEU A 47 1.98 4.27 1.65
N LEU A 48 2.89 3.72 2.46
CA LEU A 48 3.67 4.49 3.42
C LEU A 48 5.15 4.46 3.08
N ASP A 49 5.79 5.63 3.20
CA ASP A 49 7.18 5.88 2.88
C ASP A 49 8.13 5.66 4.08
N PRO A 50 9.36 5.18 3.84
CA PRO A 50 10.36 5.05 4.87
C PRO A 50 11.08 6.38 5.12
N PRO A 51 11.58 6.61 6.35
CA PRO A 51 12.48 7.72 6.60
C PRO A 51 13.82 7.53 5.88
N ALA A 52 14.53 8.64 5.69
CA ALA A 52 15.87 8.65 5.13
C ALA A 52 16.88 8.05 6.13
N LYS A 53 17.92 7.41 5.62
CA LYS A 53 19.14 7.04 6.38
C LYS A 53 18.84 6.30 7.68
N VAL A 54 18.05 5.22 7.62
CA VAL A 54 17.80 4.37 8.79
C VAL A 54 19.11 3.69 9.19
N ALA A 55 19.69 4.13 10.29
CA ALA A 55 20.99 3.63 10.77
C ALA A 55 20.89 2.22 11.37
N ASP A 56 19.74 1.91 12.00
CA ASP A 56 19.49 0.61 12.62
C ASP A 56 18.15 0.07 12.14
N LEU A 57 18.19 -1.09 11.48
CA LEU A 57 17.01 -1.79 10.96
C LEU A 57 16.05 -2.25 12.07
N ALA A 58 16.50 -2.34 13.32
CA ALA A 58 15.62 -2.63 14.46
C ALA A 58 14.54 -1.55 14.63
N ASN A 59 14.81 -0.30 14.23
CA ASN A 59 13.82 0.78 14.26
C ASN A 59 12.65 0.60 13.27
N LEU A 60 12.78 -0.30 12.29
CA LEU A 60 11.72 -0.65 11.34
C LEU A 60 10.87 -1.82 11.81
N LYS A 61 11.27 -2.52 12.87
CA LYS A 61 10.53 -3.66 13.44
C LYS A 61 9.37 -3.17 14.29
N LYS A 62 8.48 -4.07 14.64
CA LYS A 62 7.36 -3.81 15.55
C LYS A 62 7.84 -3.17 16.85
N GLY A 63 7.25 -2.05 17.23
CA GLY A 63 7.67 -1.23 18.37
C GLY A 63 8.85 -0.29 18.09
N GLY A 64 9.49 -0.38 16.94
CA GLY A 64 10.58 0.52 16.54
C GLY A 64 10.10 1.94 16.22
N ALA A 65 11.01 2.91 16.34
CA ALA A 65 10.67 4.33 16.21
C ALA A 65 10.19 4.73 14.81
N ASN A 66 10.66 4.04 13.79
CA ASN A 66 10.42 4.36 12.37
C ASN A 66 9.36 3.46 11.70
N ARG A 67 8.81 2.50 12.43
CA ARG A 67 7.73 1.68 11.91
C ARG A 67 6.38 2.34 12.18
N PRO A 68 5.50 2.43 11.17
CA PRO A 68 4.11 2.84 11.37
C PRO A 68 3.35 1.84 12.27
N PRO A 69 2.19 2.22 12.82
CA PRO A 69 1.33 1.30 13.58
C PRO A 69 0.88 0.09 12.78
N ASP A 70 0.40 -0.95 13.46
CA ASP A 70 -0.18 -2.13 12.80
C ASP A 70 -1.49 -1.75 12.10
N SER A 71 -1.60 -2.07 10.81
CA SER A 71 -2.79 -1.79 10.01
C SER A 71 -2.98 -2.83 8.90
N PRO A 72 -4.21 -3.36 8.72
CA PRO A 72 -4.55 -4.18 7.56
C PRO A 72 -4.81 -3.36 6.28
N TYR A 73 -4.92 -2.03 6.38
CA TYR A 73 -5.23 -1.13 5.27
C TYR A 73 -4.02 -0.36 4.75
N ALA A 74 -2.82 -0.69 5.22
CA ALA A 74 -1.59 -0.02 4.81
C ALA A 74 -0.46 -1.00 4.50
N ALA A 75 0.45 -0.59 3.61
CA ALA A 75 1.71 -1.28 3.35
C ALA A 75 2.88 -0.30 3.42
N PHE A 76 3.96 -0.74 4.04
CA PHE A 76 5.17 0.04 4.24
C PHE A 76 6.32 -0.55 3.43
N TYR A 77 7.05 0.31 2.69
CA TYR A 77 8.11 -0.10 1.79
C TYR A 77 9.45 0.53 2.17
N TYR A 78 10.52 -0.27 2.15
CA TYR A 78 11.87 0.13 2.49
C TYR A 78 12.88 -0.57 1.56
N PRO A 79 14.00 0.05 1.22
CA PRO A 79 14.46 1.39 1.51
C PRO A 79 14.02 2.43 0.47
N ARG A 80 14.59 3.65 0.57
CA ARG A 80 14.50 4.67 -0.47
C ARG A 80 15.18 4.20 -1.75
N VAL A 81 14.74 4.73 -2.88
CA VAL A 81 15.23 4.34 -4.22
C VAL A 81 16.04 5.44 -4.88
N GLN A 82 17.05 5.03 -5.64
CA GLN A 82 17.88 5.93 -6.41
C GLN A 82 17.28 6.15 -7.80
N VAL A 83 17.20 7.41 -8.23
CA VAL A 83 16.70 7.80 -9.55
C VAL A 83 17.73 8.66 -10.30
N ALA A 84 17.67 8.67 -11.64
CA ALA A 84 18.56 9.46 -12.46
C ALA A 84 18.16 10.97 -12.42
N GLY A 85 19.13 11.84 -12.65
CA GLY A 85 18.91 13.21 -13.10
C GLY A 85 18.58 14.25 -12.05
N ARG A 86 18.69 13.97 -10.76
CA ARG A 86 18.54 15.00 -9.72
C ARG A 86 19.89 15.38 -9.11
N LEU A 87 20.49 16.46 -9.69
CA LEU A 87 21.68 17.15 -9.22
C LEU A 87 22.92 16.24 -9.06
N ALA A 88 23.79 16.30 -10.05
CA ALA A 88 25.10 15.65 -10.05
C ALA A 88 25.94 16.03 -8.80
N ASP A 89 25.64 17.19 -8.19
CA ASP A 89 26.41 17.78 -7.10
C ASP A 89 25.95 17.37 -5.71
N ASP A 90 24.83 16.64 -5.57
CA ASP A 90 24.32 16.16 -4.29
C ASP A 90 23.83 14.70 -4.40
N PRO A 91 24.69 13.72 -4.05
CA PRO A 91 24.34 12.31 -4.10
C PRO A 91 23.13 11.95 -3.21
N ASP A 92 22.91 12.67 -2.12
CA ASP A 92 21.78 12.45 -1.21
C ASP A 92 20.44 12.80 -1.85
N ARG A 93 20.40 13.74 -2.79
CA ARG A 93 19.20 14.11 -3.53
C ARG A 93 18.83 13.16 -4.66
N SER A 94 19.70 12.21 -5.00
CA SER A 94 19.37 11.13 -5.94
C SER A 94 18.48 10.05 -5.31
N TYR A 95 18.38 9.99 -3.98
CA TYR A 95 17.51 9.08 -3.28
C TYR A 95 16.17 9.71 -2.94
N ILE A 96 15.11 9.10 -3.43
CA ILE A 96 13.73 9.53 -3.18
C ILE A 96 12.93 8.43 -2.48
N THR A 97 11.79 8.79 -1.92
CA THR A 97 10.86 7.85 -1.32
C THR A 97 10.21 6.98 -2.39
N PRO A 98 9.98 5.67 -2.13
CA PRO A 98 9.58 4.72 -3.15
C PRO A 98 8.08 4.72 -3.47
N VAL A 99 7.23 5.36 -2.66
CA VAL A 99 5.78 5.17 -2.71
C VAL A 99 5.17 5.51 -4.07
N GLY A 100 5.67 6.53 -4.77
CA GLY A 100 5.21 6.86 -6.12
C GLY A 100 5.51 5.75 -7.15
N HIS A 101 6.69 5.13 -7.06
CA HIS A 101 7.07 4.00 -7.91
C HIS A 101 6.28 2.74 -7.54
N ILE A 102 5.99 2.54 -6.25
CA ILE A 102 5.15 1.46 -5.76
C ILE A 102 3.73 1.61 -6.26
N ALA A 103 3.13 2.80 -6.15
CA ALA A 103 1.78 3.09 -6.67
C ALA A 103 1.69 2.81 -8.18
N GLY A 104 2.69 3.26 -8.96
CA GLY A 104 2.78 2.95 -10.38
C GLY A 104 2.93 1.45 -10.68
N THR A 105 3.62 0.70 -9.80
CA THR A 105 3.73 -0.76 -9.91
C THR A 105 2.40 -1.44 -9.62
N TYR A 106 1.67 -0.99 -8.59
CA TYR A 106 0.31 -1.47 -8.30
C TYR A 106 -0.61 -1.25 -9.50
N ALA A 107 -0.70 -0.02 -10.01
CA ALA A 107 -1.54 0.29 -11.17
C ALA A 107 -1.20 -0.58 -12.39
N ARG A 108 0.09 -0.79 -12.67
CA ARG A 108 0.54 -1.65 -13.78
C ARG A 108 0.15 -3.11 -13.58
N VAL A 109 0.31 -3.64 -12.36
CA VAL A 109 -0.04 -5.03 -12.03
C VAL A 109 -1.55 -5.22 -12.09
N ASP A 110 -2.32 -4.31 -11.53
CA ASP A 110 -3.78 -4.34 -11.55
C ASP A 110 -4.32 -4.34 -12.98
N ALA A 111 -3.80 -3.47 -13.85
CA ALA A 111 -4.21 -3.41 -15.25
C ALA A 111 -3.84 -4.67 -16.05
N ALA A 112 -2.69 -5.30 -15.74
CA ALA A 112 -2.19 -6.46 -16.51
C ALA A 112 -2.68 -7.81 -15.98
N ARG A 113 -2.90 -7.93 -14.68
CA ARG A 113 -3.13 -9.22 -14.00
C ARG A 113 -4.33 -9.22 -13.06
N GLY A 114 -4.92 -8.05 -12.75
CA GLY A 114 -5.98 -7.88 -11.77
C GLY A 114 -5.47 -7.69 -10.33
N VAL A 115 -6.34 -7.14 -9.49
CA VAL A 115 -6.05 -6.75 -8.08
C VAL A 115 -5.65 -7.96 -7.20
N HIS A 116 -6.11 -9.17 -7.55
CA HIS A 116 -5.78 -10.41 -6.83
C HIS A 116 -4.30 -10.80 -6.92
N LYS A 117 -3.56 -10.29 -7.90
CA LYS A 117 -2.12 -10.53 -8.04
C LYS A 117 -1.35 -9.65 -7.03
N ALA A 118 -0.56 -10.28 -6.17
CA ALA A 118 0.33 -9.55 -5.28
C ALA A 118 1.32 -8.68 -6.08
N PRO A 119 1.49 -7.37 -5.76
CA PRO A 119 2.41 -6.46 -6.44
C PRO A 119 3.86 -6.70 -5.99
N ALA A 120 4.27 -7.96 -5.95
CA ALA A 120 5.60 -8.42 -5.56
C ALA A 120 6.25 -9.25 -6.64
N ASN A 121 7.58 -9.33 -6.60
CA ASN A 121 8.45 -9.82 -7.67
C ASN A 121 8.24 -9.02 -8.97
N GLU A 122 7.99 -7.72 -8.80
CA GLU A 122 7.76 -6.77 -9.89
C GLU A 122 8.89 -5.75 -9.93
N LYS A 123 9.35 -5.44 -11.13
CA LYS A 123 10.39 -4.43 -11.35
C LYS A 123 9.84 -3.03 -11.09
N LEU A 124 10.61 -2.23 -10.37
CA LEU A 124 10.40 -0.78 -10.28
C LEU A 124 10.95 -0.10 -11.54
N MET A 125 10.12 0.66 -12.22
CA MET A 125 10.51 1.39 -13.43
C MET A 125 11.19 2.71 -13.07
N GLY A 126 12.23 3.11 -13.83
CA GLY A 126 12.94 4.38 -13.62
C GLY A 126 13.85 4.43 -12.38
N VAL A 127 14.10 3.31 -11.73
CA VAL A 127 14.94 3.18 -10.54
C VAL A 127 16.28 2.57 -10.89
N LEU A 128 17.37 3.19 -10.42
CA LEU A 128 18.76 2.76 -10.66
C LEU A 128 19.31 1.86 -9.54
N GLY A 129 18.86 2.06 -8.30
CA GLY A 129 19.36 1.36 -7.14
C GLY A 129 18.52 1.62 -5.89
N VAL A 130 19.03 1.15 -4.76
CA VAL A 130 18.42 1.33 -3.44
C VAL A 130 19.42 1.99 -2.49
N GLU A 131 18.92 2.74 -1.50
CA GLU A 131 19.74 3.44 -0.50
C GLU A 131 20.58 2.46 0.35
N HIS A 132 20.01 1.30 0.66
CA HIS A 132 20.68 0.23 1.41
C HIS A 132 20.51 -1.11 0.71
N ALA A 133 21.62 -1.80 0.48
CA ALA A 133 21.60 -3.19 0.02
C ALA A 133 21.20 -4.10 1.19
N LEU A 134 20.10 -4.83 1.02
CA LEU A 134 19.53 -5.69 2.06
C LEU A 134 19.79 -7.17 1.75
N THR A 135 20.11 -7.94 2.80
CA THR A 135 20.39 -9.37 2.72
C THR A 135 19.12 -10.22 2.84
N ASP A 136 19.24 -11.53 2.65
CA ASP A 136 18.12 -12.46 2.90
C ASP A 136 17.79 -12.56 4.41
N ALA A 137 18.78 -12.37 5.28
CA ALA A 137 18.58 -12.31 6.72
C ALA A 137 17.73 -11.09 7.12
N ASP A 138 18.01 -9.92 6.53
CA ASP A 138 17.20 -8.71 6.73
C ASP A 138 15.77 -8.91 6.24
N GLN A 139 15.59 -9.55 5.07
CA GLN A 139 14.29 -9.90 4.53
C GLN A 139 13.50 -10.78 5.51
N ASN A 140 14.11 -11.81 6.05
CA ASN A 140 13.45 -12.76 6.94
C ASN A 140 13.00 -12.10 8.26
N THR A 141 13.77 -11.13 8.75
CA THR A 141 13.46 -10.44 10.01
C THR A 141 12.46 -9.30 9.85
N LEU A 142 12.59 -8.48 8.80
CA LEU A 142 11.75 -7.31 8.59
C LEU A 142 10.37 -7.66 8.01
N ASN A 143 10.31 -8.68 7.15
CA ASN A 143 9.06 -9.06 6.51
C ASN A 143 8.03 -9.61 7.51
N VAL A 144 8.46 -10.24 8.61
CA VAL A 144 7.55 -10.70 9.67
C VAL A 144 6.82 -9.54 10.36
N ASP A 145 7.44 -8.36 10.38
CA ASP A 145 6.89 -7.13 10.93
C ASP A 145 6.15 -6.27 9.89
N GLY A 146 5.83 -6.83 8.71
CA GLY A 146 5.06 -6.14 7.67
C GLY A 146 5.87 -5.13 6.85
N VAL A 147 7.20 -5.16 6.91
CA VAL A 147 8.07 -4.31 6.10
C VAL A 147 8.35 -4.98 4.76
N ASN A 148 7.92 -4.37 3.67
CA ASN A 148 8.14 -4.86 2.31
C ASN A 148 9.44 -4.31 1.76
N LEU A 149 10.40 -5.18 1.45
CA LEU A 149 11.71 -4.76 1.01
C LEU A 149 11.77 -4.54 -0.50
N LEU A 150 12.54 -3.51 -0.88
CA LEU A 150 12.96 -3.25 -2.25
C LEU A 150 14.38 -3.79 -2.40
N ARG A 151 14.58 -4.73 -3.31
CA ARG A 151 15.86 -5.44 -3.45
C ARG A 151 16.40 -5.39 -4.87
N VAL A 152 17.72 -5.38 -4.98
CA VAL A 152 18.38 -5.55 -6.26
C VAL A 152 18.46 -7.04 -6.57
N LYS A 153 17.80 -7.47 -7.63
CA LYS A 153 17.82 -8.84 -8.17
C LYS A 153 18.16 -8.79 -9.66
N SER A 154 19.19 -9.50 -10.06
CA SER A 154 19.65 -9.55 -11.47
C SER A 154 19.83 -8.15 -12.09
N GLY A 155 20.42 -7.21 -11.33
CA GLY A 155 20.67 -5.84 -11.78
C GLY A 155 19.44 -4.93 -11.85
N GLN A 156 18.30 -5.35 -11.33
CA GLN A 156 17.07 -4.57 -11.29
C GLN A 156 16.54 -4.43 -9.88
N VAL A 157 15.95 -3.28 -9.57
CA VAL A 157 15.25 -3.10 -8.29
C VAL A 157 13.85 -3.69 -8.41
N VAL A 158 13.53 -4.61 -7.51
CA VAL A 158 12.24 -5.32 -7.48
C VAL A 158 11.56 -5.15 -6.12
N VAL A 159 10.24 -5.16 -6.14
CA VAL A 159 9.41 -5.25 -4.94
C VAL A 159 9.50 -6.68 -4.42
N TRP A 160 10.04 -6.87 -3.20
CA TRP A 160 10.29 -8.20 -2.64
C TRP A 160 9.51 -8.41 -1.34
N GLY A 161 8.21 -8.10 -1.38
CA GLY A 161 7.26 -8.28 -0.29
C GLY A 161 5.88 -7.80 -0.68
N ALA A 162 4.84 -8.37 -0.08
CA ALA A 162 3.45 -8.01 -0.29
C ALA A 162 2.62 -8.19 1.00
N ARG A 163 3.17 -7.78 2.13
CA ARG A 163 2.47 -7.78 3.41
C ARG A 163 1.87 -6.43 3.72
N THR A 164 0.74 -6.46 4.38
CA THR A 164 0.20 -5.29 5.07
C THR A 164 1.05 -4.99 6.31
N LEU A 165 0.75 -3.90 6.99
CA LEU A 165 1.40 -3.59 8.27
C LEU A 165 0.92 -4.46 9.45
N LEU A 166 0.11 -5.47 9.20
CA LEU A 166 -0.17 -6.47 10.24
C LEU A 166 1.11 -7.25 10.56
N ALA A 167 1.50 -7.27 11.83
CA ALA A 167 2.59 -8.10 12.28
C ALA A 167 2.18 -9.58 12.28
N SER A 168 3.16 -10.48 12.14
CA SER A 168 2.90 -11.92 12.07
C SER A 168 2.33 -12.52 13.36
N ASP A 169 2.42 -11.81 14.48
CA ASP A 169 1.84 -12.17 15.77
C ASP A 169 0.42 -11.63 15.99
N ALA A 170 -0.17 -10.94 15.00
CA ALA A 170 -1.55 -10.51 15.06
C ALA A 170 -2.49 -11.71 15.28
N ALA A 171 -3.52 -11.53 16.12
CA ALA A 171 -4.50 -12.56 16.41
C ALA A 171 -5.31 -12.95 15.16
N ASP A 172 -5.72 -11.95 14.38
CA ASP A 172 -6.34 -12.13 13.06
C ASP A 172 -5.33 -11.85 11.95
N LYS A 173 -5.10 -12.85 11.10
CA LYS A 173 -4.19 -12.80 9.96
C LYS A 173 -4.90 -12.81 8.61
N THR A 174 -6.20 -12.65 8.59
CA THR A 174 -7.02 -12.68 7.36
C THR A 174 -6.46 -11.70 6.32
N PHE A 175 -6.09 -10.50 6.75
CA PHE A 175 -5.57 -9.45 5.87
C PHE A 175 -4.06 -9.22 6.00
N LEU A 176 -3.31 -10.29 6.26
CA LEU A 176 -1.85 -10.21 6.33
C LEU A 176 -1.21 -9.83 4.99
N TYR A 177 -1.86 -10.15 3.88
CA TYR A 177 -1.33 -9.91 2.54
C TYR A 177 -2.09 -8.81 1.81
N VAL A 178 -1.33 -7.94 1.14
CA VAL A 178 -1.82 -6.79 0.36
C VAL A 178 -2.87 -7.20 -0.67
N ASN A 179 -2.59 -8.24 -1.44
CA ASN A 179 -3.51 -8.69 -2.49
C ASN A 179 -4.83 -9.23 -1.94
N VAL A 180 -4.83 -9.83 -0.75
CA VAL A 180 -6.06 -10.30 -0.10
C VAL A 180 -6.90 -9.11 0.35
N ARG A 181 -6.30 -8.14 1.07
CA ARG A 181 -7.02 -6.95 1.53
C ARG A 181 -7.57 -6.13 0.35
N ARG A 182 -6.74 -5.89 -0.67
CA ARG A 182 -7.16 -5.11 -1.83
C ARG A 182 -8.21 -5.82 -2.69
N LEU A 183 -8.15 -7.14 -2.79
CA LEU A 183 -9.20 -7.91 -3.47
C LEU A 183 -10.54 -7.76 -2.76
N VAL A 184 -10.55 -7.82 -1.43
CA VAL A 184 -11.79 -7.65 -0.66
C VAL A 184 -12.30 -6.21 -0.81
N ASN A 185 -11.45 -5.18 -0.71
CA ASN A 185 -11.85 -3.79 -0.97
C ASN A 185 -12.50 -3.65 -2.35
N TYR A 186 -11.86 -4.21 -3.40
CA TYR A 186 -12.37 -4.17 -4.77
C TYR A 186 -13.75 -4.84 -4.91
N VAL A 187 -13.93 -6.00 -4.27
CA VAL A 187 -15.23 -6.70 -4.31
C VAL A 187 -16.31 -5.93 -3.55
N GLU A 188 -15.98 -5.42 -2.36
CA GLU A 188 -16.90 -4.62 -1.54
C GLU A 188 -17.37 -3.37 -2.30
N GLU A 189 -16.44 -2.61 -2.89
CA GLU A 189 -16.73 -1.40 -3.66
C GLU A 189 -17.56 -1.71 -4.91
N SER A 190 -17.13 -2.71 -5.70
CA SER A 190 -17.86 -3.11 -6.92
C SER A 190 -19.29 -3.58 -6.62
N LEU A 191 -19.51 -4.27 -5.51
CA LEU A 191 -20.85 -4.69 -5.10
C LEU A 191 -21.69 -3.50 -4.60
N GLN A 192 -21.09 -2.58 -3.86
CA GLN A 192 -21.77 -1.37 -3.38
C GLN A 192 -22.27 -0.52 -4.55
N GLU A 193 -21.41 -0.24 -5.53
CA GLU A 193 -21.76 0.48 -6.75
C GLU A 193 -22.78 -0.29 -7.58
N GLY A 194 -22.50 -1.58 -7.85
CA GLY A 194 -23.31 -2.43 -8.73
C GLY A 194 -24.71 -2.74 -8.19
N LEU A 195 -24.92 -2.62 -6.88
CA LEU A 195 -26.19 -2.85 -6.22
C LEU A 195 -26.92 -1.57 -5.80
N GLY A 196 -26.42 -0.39 -6.15
CA GLY A 196 -27.02 0.90 -5.83
C GLY A 196 -28.48 1.01 -6.25
N PHE A 197 -28.89 0.30 -7.32
CA PHE A 197 -30.29 0.26 -7.77
C PHE A 197 -31.26 -0.37 -6.75
N ALA A 198 -30.74 -1.17 -5.80
CA ALA A 198 -31.56 -1.86 -4.80
C ALA A 198 -31.91 -1.00 -3.59
N VAL A 199 -31.26 0.18 -3.46
CA VAL A 199 -31.47 1.09 -2.34
C VAL A 199 -32.90 1.66 -2.41
N PHE A 200 -33.63 1.60 -1.30
CA PHE A 200 -35.03 1.99 -1.15
C PHE A 200 -36.05 1.16 -1.93
N GLU A 201 -35.66 0.10 -2.63
CA GLU A 201 -36.60 -0.78 -3.31
C GLU A 201 -37.34 -1.71 -2.33
N PRO A 202 -38.65 -2.00 -2.55
CA PRO A 202 -39.37 -2.96 -1.74
C PRO A 202 -38.76 -4.35 -1.82
N ASN A 203 -38.64 -5.05 -0.68
CA ASN A 203 -38.09 -6.41 -0.64
C ASN A 203 -39.01 -7.45 -1.31
N SER A 204 -38.94 -7.53 -2.62
CA SER A 204 -39.70 -8.44 -3.46
C SER A 204 -38.89 -9.63 -3.97
N LEU A 205 -39.56 -10.70 -4.41
CA LEU A 205 -38.88 -11.84 -5.04
C LEU A 205 -38.12 -11.40 -6.30
N ALA A 206 -38.70 -10.50 -7.09
CA ALA A 206 -38.08 -9.98 -8.31
C ALA A 206 -36.80 -9.23 -8.01
N LEU A 207 -36.80 -8.36 -6.99
CA LEU A 207 -35.61 -7.64 -6.56
C LEU A 207 -34.49 -8.62 -6.12
N ARG A 208 -34.81 -9.61 -5.28
CA ARG A 208 -33.83 -10.61 -4.80
C ARG A 208 -33.23 -11.40 -5.96
N GLN A 209 -34.03 -11.78 -6.96
CA GLN A 209 -33.54 -12.47 -8.15
C GLN A 209 -32.60 -11.58 -8.98
N THR A 210 -32.92 -10.29 -9.12
CA THR A 210 -32.06 -9.32 -9.82
C THR A 210 -30.73 -9.12 -9.10
N ILE A 211 -30.74 -8.91 -7.79
CA ILE A 211 -29.52 -8.82 -6.97
C ILE A 211 -28.67 -10.09 -7.13
N THR A 212 -29.30 -11.27 -6.98
CA THR A 212 -28.58 -12.55 -7.11
C THR A 212 -27.93 -12.69 -8.48
N ARG A 213 -28.62 -12.27 -9.55
CA ARG A 213 -28.10 -12.31 -10.93
C ARG A 213 -26.92 -11.36 -11.10
N SER A 214 -27.02 -10.12 -10.59
CA SER A 214 -25.94 -9.13 -10.64
C SER A 214 -24.69 -9.62 -9.92
N VAL A 215 -24.83 -10.12 -8.68
CA VAL A 215 -23.70 -10.65 -7.89
C VAL A 215 -23.06 -11.89 -8.54
N ARG A 216 -23.85 -12.77 -9.19
CA ARG A 216 -23.31 -13.95 -9.86
C ARG A 216 -22.65 -13.63 -11.21
N GLY A 217 -23.04 -12.52 -11.83
CA GLY A 217 -22.47 -12.06 -13.09
C GLY A 217 -21.19 -11.26 -12.92
N PHE A 218 -20.94 -10.74 -11.71
CA PHE A 218 -19.69 -10.08 -11.32
C PHE A 218 -18.57 -11.11 -11.07
#